data_a3e150e7b57c5cf65bf5191a53e06525
#
_entry.id   a3e150e7b57c5cf65bf5191a53e06525
#
_cell.length_a   1.000
_cell.length_b   1.000
_cell.length_c   1.000
_cell.angle_alpha   90.00
_cell.angle_beta   90.00
_cell.angle_gamma   90.00
#
_symmetry.space_group_name_H-M   'P 1'
#
loop_
_entity.id
_entity.type
_entity.pdbx_description
1 polymer ?
#
loop_
_entity_poly.entity_id
_entity_poly.type
_entity_poly.pdbx_seq_one_letter_code
_entity_poly.pdbx_strand_id
1 'polypeptide(L)'
;FIIDTMKKIIFLLFFLIFINGFPQVDTAQVIVPDRLNSVEAISKPYVILISADGFRHDYAEKYNAKNLLKISEKGVSAKALIPSFPTLTFPNHWSLITGLYPAHHGLIDNYFYDYQKLKFYAMSNKEAAEDGTWYGGTPLWSLAEKQGMLSASMMWVGSASDAGGERPTYY
;
A
#
# COMPACT_ATOMS: atom_id res chain seq x y z
N PHE A 1 18.92 -50.62 -15.82
CA PHE A 1 19.47 -50.13 -14.53
C PHE A 1 19.97 -48.69 -14.62
N ILE A 2 20.88 -48.35 -15.55
CA ILE A 2 21.46 -47.01 -15.70
C ILE A 2 20.39 -45.96 -16.06
N ILE A 3 19.47 -46.28 -16.99
CA ILE A 3 18.39 -45.38 -17.42
C ILE A 3 17.41 -45.08 -16.27
N ASP A 4 17.14 -46.04 -15.40
CA ASP A 4 16.21 -45.86 -14.28
C ASP A 4 16.84 -45.01 -13.16
N THR A 5 18.13 -45.17 -12.95
CA THR A 5 18.91 -44.32 -12.03
C THR A 5 19.01 -42.87 -12.55
N MET A 6 19.24 -42.68 -13.83
CA MET A 6 19.24 -41.34 -14.46
C MET A 6 17.87 -40.62 -14.32
N LYS A 7 16.76 -41.35 -14.54
CA LYS A 7 15.39 -40.75 -14.36
C LYS A 7 15.15 -40.30 -12.91
N LYS A 8 15.59 -41.09 -11.93
CA LYS A 8 15.49 -40.75 -10.51
C LYS A 8 16.32 -39.52 -10.15
N ILE A 9 17.53 -39.40 -10.70
CA ILE A 9 18.41 -38.24 -10.48
C ILE A 9 17.83 -37.00 -11.12
N ILE A 10 17.30 -37.08 -12.36
CA ILE A 10 16.63 -35.94 -13.04
C ILE A 10 15.39 -35.52 -12.27
N PHE A 11 14.57 -36.45 -11.78
CA PHE A 11 13.40 -36.14 -10.97
C PHE A 11 13.77 -35.47 -9.64
N LEU A 12 14.84 -35.95 -8.98
CA LEU A 12 15.35 -35.34 -7.74
C LEU A 12 15.90 -33.92 -7.97
N LEU A 13 16.61 -33.69 -9.07
CA LEU A 13 17.10 -32.37 -9.48
C LEU A 13 15.94 -31.42 -9.80
N PHE A 14 14.91 -31.90 -10.47
CA PHE A 14 13.70 -31.13 -10.76
C PHE A 14 12.97 -30.74 -9.48
N PHE A 15 12.86 -31.63 -8.50
CA PHE A 15 12.26 -31.39 -7.21
C PHE A 15 13.04 -30.35 -6.37
N LEU A 16 14.39 -30.39 -6.43
CA LEU A 16 15.25 -29.43 -5.74
C LEU A 16 15.15 -28.01 -6.32
N ILE A 17 14.86 -27.85 -7.62
CA ILE A 17 14.62 -26.54 -8.24
C ILE A 17 13.31 -25.91 -7.74
N PHE A 18 12.28 -26.69 -7.47
CA PHE A 18 11.02 -26.20 -6.95
C PHE A 18 11.06 -25.75 -5.49
N ILE A 19 11.99 -26.25 -4.69
CA ILE A 19 12.12 -25.90 -3.26
C ILE A 19 12.68 -24.47 -3.06
N ASN A 20 13.41 -23.94 -4.05
CA ASN A 20 14.06 -22.63 -3.95
C ASN A 20 13.35 -21.49 -4.72
N GLY A 21 12.17 -21.74 -5.25
CA GLY A 21 11.55 -20.87 -6.24
C GLY A 21 10.49 -19.88 -5.75
N PHE A 22 10.17 -19.84 -4.47
CA PHE A 22 9.23 -18.82 -3.96
C PHE A 22 10.03 -17.63 -3.41
N PRO A 23 9.95 -16.47 -4.04
CA PRO A 23 10.49 -15.26 -3.41
C PRO A 23 9.77 -15.08 -2.08
N GLN A 24 10.50 -15.18 -1.00
CA GLN A 24 9.99 -14.81 0.32
C GLN A 24 9.76 -13.31 0.29
N VAL A 25 8.48 -12.91 0.30
CA VAL A 25 8.15 -11.50 0.47
C VAL A 25 8.64 -11.11 1.86
N ASP A 26 9.55 -10.16 1.93
CA ASP A 26 9.95 -9.58 3.19
C ASP A 26 8.76 -8.79 3.74
N THR A 27 8.12 -9.37 4.74
CA THR A 27 6.98 -8.78 5.46
C THR A 27 7.42 -8.16 6.78
N ALA A 28 8.72 -8.03 7.01
CA ALA A 28 9.23 -7.41 8.22
C ALA A 28 8.81 -5.94 8.25
N GLN A 29 8.15 -5.56 9.34
CA GLN A 29 7.80 -4.17 9.59
C GLN A 29 9.07 -3.36 9.83
N VAL A 30 9.20 -2.25 9.14
CA VAL A 30 10.25 -1.27 9.39
C VAL A 30 9.77 -0.26 10.43
N ILE A 31 10.63 0.08 11.38
CA ILE A 31 10.35 1.05 12.45
C ILE A 31 11.36 2.17 12.34
N VAL A 32 10.89 3.42 12.23
CA VAL A 32 11.74 4.60 12.36
C VAL A 32 12.00 4.83 13.85
N PRO A 33 13.25 4.72 14.31
CA PRO A 33 13.56 4.81 15.74
C PRO A 33 13.33 6.23 16.30
N ASP A 34 13.27 6.31 17.62
CA ASP A 34 13.25 7.56 18.41
C ASP A 34 12.07 8.49 18.19
N ARG A 35 10.97 8.00 17.57
CA ARG A 35 9.72 8.74 17.44
C ARG A 35 8.76 8.37 18.57
N LEU A 36 8.15 9.40 19.16
CA LEU A 36 7.18 9.26 20.24
C LEU A 36 5.99 10.19 19.98
N ASN A 37 4.81 9.77 20.43
CA ASN A 37 3.66 10.67 20.46
C ASN A 37 3.93 11.88 21.36
N SER A 38 3.49 13.06 20.93
CA SER A 38 3.44 14.22 21.81
C SER A 38 2.45 13.99 22.96
N VAL A 39 2.59 14.75 24.05
CA VAL A 39 1.67 14.66 25.20
C VAL A 39 0.22 14.93 24.79
N GLU A 40 0.00 15.87 23.88
CA GLU A 40 -1.31 16.20 23.33
C GLU A 40 -1.86 15.05 22.47
N ALA A 41 -1.00 14.37 21.69
CA ALA A 41 -1.40 13.27 20.84
C ALA A 41 -1.84 12.03 21.64
N ILE A 42 -1.21 11.75 22.78
CA ILE A 42 -1.56 10.60 23.64
C ILE A 42 -3.02 10.64 24.11
N SER A 43 -3.58 11.83 24.31
CA SER A 43 -4.96 12.00 24.76
C SER A 43 -6.01 11.89 23.65
N LYS A 44 -5.59 11.86 22.39
CA LYS A 44 -6.50 11.80 21.24
C LYS A 44 -6.92 10.36 20.91
N PRO A 45 -8.11 10.16 20.33
CA PRO A 45 -8.55 8.84 19.90
C PRO A 45 -7.69 8.34 18.74
N TYR A 46 -7.50 7.01 18.67
CA TYR A 46 -6.87 6.37 17.52
C TYR A 46 -7.77 6.47 16.29
N VAL A 47 -7.15 6.68 15.12
CA VAL A 47 -7.83 6.65 13.82
C VAL A 47 -7.25 5.49 13.02
N ILE A 48 -8.12 4.61 12.53
CA ILE A 48 -7.76 3.50 11.66
C ILE A 48 -8.45 3.71 10.33
N LEU A 49 -7.66 3.92 9.27
CA LEU A 49 -8.14 4.05 7.89
C LEU A 49 -7.87 2.73 7.17
N ILE A 50 -8.94 2.07 6.72
CA ILE A 50 -8.84 0.80 5.97
C ILE A 50 -9.36 1.04 4.56
N SER A 51 -8.54 0.74 3.55
CA SER A 51 -8.94 0.72 2.14
C SER A 51 -8.91 -0.70 1.61
N ALA A 52 -10.01 -1.12 0.99
CA ALA A 52 -10.12 -2.40 0.31
C ALA A 52 -10.21 -2.14 -1.20
N ASP A 53 -9.09 -2.36 -1.90
CA ASP A 53 -9.02 -2.17 -3.35
C ASP A 53 -9.97 -3.11 -4.10
N GLY A 54 -10.64 -2.58 -5.13
CA GLY A 54 -11.60 -3.37 -5.91
C GLY A 54 -12.86 -3.80 -5.16
N PHE A 55 -13.08 -3.32 -3.92
CA PHE A 55 -14.25 -3.67 -3.13
C PHE A 55 -15.46 -2.82 -3.55
N ARG A 56 -16.39 -3.44 -4.28
CA ARG A 56 -17.59 -2.76 -4.78
C ARG A 56 -18.56 -2.47 -3.62
N HIS A 57 -19.29 -1.35 -3.72
CA HIS A 57 -20.17 -0.82 -2.67
C HIS A 57 -21.22 -1.82 -2.13
N ASP A 58 -21.62 -2.80 -2.94
CA ASP A 58 -22.64 -3.81 -2.57
C ASP A 58 -22.05 -5.15 -2.10
N TYR A 59 -20.71 -5.29 -2.06
CA TYR A 59 -20.08 -6.58 -1.72
C TYR A 59 -20.32 -7.01 -0.27
N ALA A 60 -20.44 -6.06 0.64
CA ALA A 60 -20.73 -6.38 2.03
C ALA A 60 -22.08 -7.12 2.17
N GLU A 61 -23.09 -6.65 1.49
CA GLU A 61 -24.42 -7.28 1.46
C GLU A 61 -24.43 -8.56 0.62
N LYS A 62 -23.91 -8.47 -0.62
CA LYS A 62 -23.89 -9.58 -1.57
C LYS A 62 -23.23 -10.85 -1.03
N TYR A 63 -22.14 -10.68 -0.30
CA TYR A 63 -21.35 -11.78 0.27
C TYR A 63 -21.55 -11.97 1.76
N ASN A 64 -22.54 -11.28 2.37
CA ASN A 64 -22.88 -11.37 3.79
C ASN A 64 -21.63 -11.17 4.68
N ALA A 65 -20.90 -10.10 4.45
CA ALA A 65 -19.71 -9.75 5.23
C ALA A 65 -20.13 -9.22 6.63
N LYS A 66 -20.47 -10.14 7.51
CA LYS A 66 -21.13 -9.88 8.81
C LYS A 66 -20.46 -8.79 9.65
N ASN A 67 -19.13 -8.75 9.66
CA ASN A 67 -18.41 -7.76 10.46
C ASN A 67 -18.53 -6.35 9.86
N LEU A 68 -18.47 -6.22 8.54
CA LEU A 68 -18.66 -4.93 7.86
C LEU A 68 -20.10 -4.44 8.01
N LEU A 69 -21.09 -5.31 7.84
CA LEU A 69 -22.49 -4.99 8.07
C LEU A 69 -22.75 -4.54 9.50
N LYS A 70 -22.18 -5.22 10.50
CA LYS A 70 -22.29 -4.83 11.90
C LYS A 70 -21.64 -3.48 12.20
N ILE A 71 -20.54 -3.13 11.52
CA ILE A 71 -19.92 -1.81 11.64
C ILE A 71 -20.83 -0.74 11.03
N SER A 72 -21.42 -0.99 9.86
CA SER A 72 -22.33 -0.06 9.19
C SER A 72 -23.61 0.22 10.00
N GLU A 73 -24.14 -0.79 10.69
CA GLU A 73 -25.30 -0.64 11.60
C GLU A 73 -25.03 0.26 12.81
N LYS A 74 -23.80 0.28 13.29
CA LYS A 74 -23.40 1.04 14.48
C LYS A 74 -22.76 2.39 14.18
N GLY A 75 -22.35 2.60 12.95
CA GLY A 75 -21.64 3.79 12.48
C GLY A 75 -22.42 4.53 11.41
N VAL A 76 -21.67 5.13 10.47
CA VAL A 76 -22.22 5.83 9.31
C VAL A 76 -21.80 5.07 8.04
N SER A 77 -22.77 4.80 7.18
CA SER A 77 -22.54 4.15 5.90
C SER A 77 -22.91 5.08 4.76
N ALA A 78 -22.00 5.27 3.81
CA ALA A 78 -22.28 5.97 2.56
C ALA A 78 -22.81 4.98 1.51
N LYS A 79 -23.60 5.45 0.56
CA LYS A 79 -24.12 4.63 -0.55
C LYS A 79 -22.98 4.05 -1.40
N ALA A 80 -21.95 4.85 -1.67
CA ALA A 80 -20.75 4.46 -2.40
C ALA A 80 -19.65 5.50 -2.19
N LEU A 81 -18.41 5.11 -2.44
CA LEU A 81 -17.28 6.01 -2.63
C LEU A 81 -17.05 6.16 -4.14
N ILE A 82 -17.07 7.40 -4.65
CA ILE A 82 -16.72 7.70 -6.04
C ILE A 82 -15.23 7.91 -6.11
N PRO A 83 -14.47 7.03 -6.77
CA PRO A 83 -13.02 7.16 -6.88
C PRO A 83 -12.65 8.35 -7.80
N SER A 84 -11.43 8.86 -7.63
CA SER A 84 -10.88 9.83 -8.58
C SER A 84 -10.52 9.16 -9.91
N PHE A 85 -10.70 9.87 -11.03
CA PHE A 85 -10.22 9.40 -12.33
C PHE A 85 -8.67 9.45 -12.33
N PRO A 86 -7.98 8.41 -12.86
CA PRO A 86 -8.43 7.31 -13.72
C PRO A 86 -8.93 6.03 -13.01
N THR A 87 -9.29 6.07 -11.75
CA THR A 87 -9.83 4.93 -10.97
C THR A 87 -8.92 3.70 -10.88
N LEU A 88 -7.63 3.91 -11.03
CA LEU A 88 -6.60 2.90 -10.89
C LEU A 88 -6.07 2.84 -9.45
N THR A 89 -5.51 1.71 -9.06
CA THR A 89 -5.07 1.44 -7.70
C THR A 89 -4.18 2.55 -7.12
N PHE A 90 -3.04 2.83 -7.75
CA PHE A 90 -2.05 3.77 -7.21
C PHE A 90 -2.54 5.21 -7.24
N PRO A 91 -3.03 5.77 -8.36
CA PRO A 91 -3.55 7.12 -8.40
C PRO A 91 -4.67 7.37 -7.38
N ASN A 92 -5.63 6.43 -7.28
CA ASN A 92 -6.77 6.61 -6.41
C ASN A 92 -6.41 6.51 -4.93
N HIS A 93 -5.58 5.53 -4.52
CA HIS A 93 -5.13 5.41 -3.13
C HIS A 93 -4.28 6.61 -2.70
N TRP A 94 -3.48 7.16 -3.62
CA TRP A 94 -2.71 8.37 -3.35
C TRP A 94 -3.61 9.60 -3.22
N SER A 95 -4.68 9.68 -4.03
CA SER A 95 -5.71 10.71 -3.88
C SER A 95 -6.41 10.63 -2.51
N LEU A 96 -6.77 9.42 -2.05
CA LEU A 96 -7.41 9.22 -0.75
C LEU A 96 -6.55 9.70 0.42
N ILE A 97 -5.24 9.48 0.35
CA ILE A 97 -4.34 9.77 1.48
C ILE A 97 -3.80 11.20 1.46
N THR A 98 -3.91 11.91 0.33
CA THR A 98 -3.43 13.29 0.17
C THR A 98 -4.54 14.32 0.03
N GLY A 99 -5.75 13.90 -0.35
CA GLY A 99 -6.85 14.80 -0.71
C GLY A 99 -6.66 15.51 -2.05
N LEU A 100 -5.68 15.13 -2.85
CA LEU A 100 -5.38 15.71 -4.15
C LEU A 100 -5.87 14.82 -5.29
N TYR A 101 -6.22 15.41 -6.43
CA TYR A 101 -6.47 14.68 -7.67
C TYR A 101 -5.16 14.27 -8.35
N PRO A 102 -5.15 13.21 -9.19
CA PRO A 102 -3.96 12.76 -9.92
C PRO A 102 -3.23 13.84 -10.71
N ALA A 103 -3.96 14.79 -11.29
CA ALA A 103 -3.37 15.94 -11.99
C ALA A 103 -2.55 16.87 -11.07
N HIS A 104 -2.81 16.85 -9.77
CA HIS A 104 -2.10 17.69 -8.79
C HIS A 104 -1.00 16.94 -8.05
N HIS A 105 -1.19 15.65 -7.76
CA HIS A 105 -0.16 14.87 -7.08
C HIS A 105 0.79 14.14 -8.04
N GLY A 106 0.52 14.11 -9.34
CA GLY A 106 1.42 13.62 -10.37
C GLY A 106 1.43 12.10 -10.58
N LEU A 107 0.86 11.32 -9.69
CA LEU A 107 0.74 9.86 -9.86
C LEU A 107 -0.51 9.58 -10.71
N ILE A 108 -0.35 9.56 -12.02
CA ILE A 108 -1.46 9.57 -12.99
C ILE A 108 -1.89 8.20 -13.49
N ASP A 109 -1.05 7.17 -13.30
CA ASP A 109 -1.30 5.79 -13.70
C ASP A 109 -0.50 4.82 -12.81
N ASN A 110 -0.81 3.53 -12.88
CA ASN A 110 0.01 2.46 -12.33
C ASN A 110 1.32 2.24 -13.12
N TYR A 111 1.34 2.69 -14.37
CA TYR A 111 2.49 2.67 -15.28
C TYR A 111 2.43 3.86 -16.24
N PHE A 112 3.41 4.74 -16.21
CA PHE A 112 3.47 5.91 -17.11
C PHE A 112 4.91 6.40 -17.33
N TYR A 113 5.11 7.16 -18.40
CA TYR A 113 6.36 7.85 -18.68
C TYR A 113 6.27 9.31 -18.26
N ASP A 114 7.23 9.74 -17.46
CA ASP A 114 7.37 11.15 -17.07
C ASP A 114 8.39 11.85 -17.99
N TYR A 115 7.92 12.81 -18.77
CA TYR A 115 8.73 13.57 -19.73
C TYR A 115 9.71 14.55 -19.05
N GLN A 116 9.46 14.96 -17.82
CA GLN A 116 10.38 15.83 -17.09
C GLN A 116 11.52 15.01 -16.45
N LYS A 117 11.19 13.86 -15.90
CA LYS A 117 12.16 12.92 -15.34
C LYS A 117 12.87 12.08 -16.38
N LEU A 118 12.34 12.00 -17.61
CA LEU A 118 12.77 11.09 -18.68
C LEU A 118 12.83 9.63 -18.22
N LYS A 119 11.89 9.21 -17.39
CA LYS A 119 11.83 7.89 -16.77
C LYS A 119 10.41 7.33 -16.77
N PHE A 120 10.32 6.00 -16.69
CA PHE A 120 9.07 5.31 -16.44
C PHE A 120 8.85 5.14 -14.94
N TYR A 121 7.61 5.42 -14.52
CA TYR A 121 7.06 4.91 -13.27
C TYR A 121 6.37 3.58 -13.54
N ALA A 122 6.54 2.61 -12.65
CA ALA A 122 5.78 1.37 -12.64
C ALA A 122 5.55 0.93 -11.20
N MET A 123 4.31 0.63 -10.83
CA MET A 123 3.97 0.17 -9.47
C MET A 123 4.68 -1.13 -9.08
N SER A 124 5.08 -1.95 -10.06
CA SER A 124 5.83 -3.19 -9.88
C SER A 124 7.34 -2.98 -9.71
N ASN A 125 7.83 -1.78 -9.96
CA ASN A 125 9.23 -1.42 -9.77
C ASN A 125 9.44 -0.89 -8.36
N LYS A 126 10.10 -1.67 -7.52
CA LYS A 126 10.35 -1.33 -6.11
C LYS A 126 11.08 0.01 -5.96
N GLU A 127 12.12 0.27 -6.76
CA GLU A 127 12.88 1.52 -6.71
C GLU A 127 11.98 2.73 -7.01
N ALA A 128 11.13 2.65 -8.04
CA ALA A 128 10.19 3.73 -8.36
C ALA A 128 9.10 3.88 -7.28
N ALA A 129 8.59 2.78 -6.73
CA ALA A 129 7.56 2.80 -5.70
C ALA A 129 8.05 3.36 -4.36
N GLU A 130 9.35 3.26 -4.07
CA GLU A 130 9.99 3.78 -2.85
C GLU A 130 10.60 5.20 -3.04
N ASP A 131 10.67 5.71 -4.26
CA ASP A 131 11.14 7.06 -4.56
C ASP A 131 10.03 8.08 -4.38
N GLY A 132 10.09 8.86 -3.29
CA GLY A 132 9.12 9.89 -2.95
C GLY A 132 8.96 10.99 -3.99
N THR A 133 9.90 11.14 -4.92
CA THR A 133 9.81 12.16 -5.97
C THR A 133 8.72 11.92 -7.00
N TRP A 134 8.13 10.73 -7.04
CA TRP A 134 6.97 10.39 -7.86
C TRP A 134 5.64 10.81 -7.24
N TYR A 135 5.61 11.15 -5.96
CA TYR A 135 4.43 11.31 -5.15
C TYR A 135 4.29 12.76 -4.69
N GLY A 136 3.54 13.57 -5.41
CA GLY A 136 3.25 14.94 -5.00
C GLY A 136 2.23 15.01 -3.85
N GLY A 137 2.28 16.11 -3.12
CA GLY A 137 1.41 16.34 -1.95
C GLY A 137 1.99 15.79 -0.65
N THR A 138 1.24 15.95 0.43
CA THR A 138 1.61 15.47 1.77
C THR A 138 0.62 14.41 2.21
N PRO A 139 1.03 13.15 2.36
CA PRO A 139 0.13 12.09 2.82
C PRO A 139 -0.21 12.25 4.30
N LEU A 140 -1.34 11.67 4.72
CA LEU A 140 -1.84 11.81 6.09
C LEU A 140 -0.84 11.35 7.15
N TRP A 141 -0.05 10.31 6.89
CA TRP A 141 0.98 9.87 7.84
C TRP A 141 2.07 10.93 8.04
N SER A 142 2.59 11.53 6.96
CA SER A 142 3.58 12.61 7.09
C SER A 142 2.99 13.83 7.80
N LEU A 143 1.71 14.14 7.57
CA LEU A 143 1.01 15.22 8.28
C LEU A 143 0.86 14.90 9.77
N ALA A 144 0.52 13.65 10.10
CA ALA A 144 0.42 13.19 11.49
C ALA A 144 1.77 13.29 12.23
N GLU A 145 2.84 12.76 11.62
CA GLU A 145 4.19 12.82 12.18
C GLU A 145 4.65 14.28 12.42
N LYS A 146 4.41 15.17 11.46
CA LYS A 146 4.71 16.62 11.61
C LYS A 146 3.93 17.29 12.74
N GLN A 147 2.83 16.71 13.16
CA GLN A 147 2.03 17.18 14.30
C GLN A 147 2.33 16.42 15.59
N GLY A 148 3.40 15.66 15.65
CA GLY A 148 3.81 14.90 16.83
C GLY A 148 2.95 13.69 17.14
N MET A 149 2.29 13.12 16.14
CA MET A 149 1.54 11.88 16.24
C MET A 149 2.26 10.75 15.54
N LEU A 150 2.39 9.60 16.19
CA LEU A 150 2.90 8.40 15.54
C LEU A 150 1.90 7.90 14.50
N SER A 151 2.43 7.47 13.37
CA SER A 151 1.65 6.84 12.31
C SER A 151 2.18 5.46 11.97
N ALA A 152 1.26 4.61 11.53
CA ALA A 152 1.57 3.27 11.04
C ALA A 152 0.88 3.07 9.69
N SER A 153 1.55 2.42 8.76
CA SER A 153 0.98 2.04 7.48
C SER A 153 1.26 0.58 7.20
N MET A 154 0.24 -0.13 6.75
CA MET A 154 0.39 -1.49 6.27
C MET A 154 0.03 -1.52 4.79
N MET A 155 1.04 -1.64 3.93
CA MET A 155 0.91 -1.81 2.47
C MET A 155 0.13 -0.70 1.75
N TRP A 156 0.01 0.50 2.33
CA TRP A 156 -0.59 1.62 1.61
C TRP A 156 0.37 2.11 0.51
N VAL A 157 -0.21 2.48 -0.63
CA VAL A 157 0.54 3.03 -1.78
C VAL A 157 1.42 4.18 -1.32
N GLY A 158 2.71 4.10 -1.63
CA GLY A 158 3.70 5.14 -1.33
C GLY A 158 4.15 5.23 0.14
N SER A 159 3.66 4.38 1.05
CA SER A 159 4.08 4.45 2.46
C SER A 159 5.53 4.05 2.72
N ALA A 160 6.12 3.26 1.83
CA ALA A 160 7.55 2.92 1.88
C ALA A 160 8.46 4.01 1.27
N SER A 161 7.87 5.06 0.65
CA SER A 161 8.60 6.20 0.12
C SER A 161 8.75 7.32 1.16
N ASP A 162 9.63 8.26 0.89
CA ASP A 162 9.80 9.48 1.68
C ASP A 162 8.91 10.64 1.18
N ALA A 163 7.82 10.32 0.52
CA ALA A 163 6.86 11.29 0.03
C ALA A 163 6.34 12.20 1.14
N GLY A 164 6.26 13.50 0.88
CA GLY A 164 5.90 14.49 1.90
C GLY A 164 7.02 14.79 2.91
N GLY A 165 8.20 14.16 2.74
CA GLY A 165 9.40 14.39 3.54
C GLY A 165 9.56 13.45 4.73
N GLU A 166 8.54 12.66 5.06
CA GLU A 166 8.58 11.73 6.19
C GLU A 166 7.80 10.45 5.91
N ARG A 167 8.40 9.30 6.22
CA ARG A 167 7.71 8.02 6.25
C ARG A 167 6.88 7.85 7.51
N PRO A 168 5.88 6.97 7.51
CA PRO A 168 5.26 6.54 8.77
C PRO A 168 6.29 6.02 9.75
N THR A 169 6.02 6.09 11.04
CA THR A 169 6.91 5.48 12.05
C THR A 169 6.99 3.97 11.87
N TYR A 170 5.88 3.35 11.47
CA TYR A 170 5.78 1.90 11.20
C TYR A 170 5.29 1.69 9.76
N TYR A 171 6.08 1.00 8.89
CA TYR A 171 5.72 0.73 7.49
C TYR A 171 6.31 -0.57 6.95
#